data_90a6786a32704d82f5f73ab6f4c9639c
#
_entry.id   90a6786a32704d82f5f73ab6f4c9639c
#
_cell.length_a   1.000
_cell.length_b   1.000
_cell.length_c   1.000
_cell.angle_alpha   90.00
_cell.angle_beta   90.00
_cell.angle_gamma   90.00
#
_symmetry.space_group_name_H-M   'P 1'
#
loop_
_entity.id
_entity.type
_entity.pdbx_description
1 polymer ?
#
loop_
_entity_poly.entity_id
_entity_poly.type
_entity_poly.pdbx_seq_one_letter_code
_entity_poly.pdbx_strand_id
1 'polypeptide(L)'
;MSTSTLTSDPKLNPNAFGTLLETYPKDKPIHMLNLLRFRPTAIYTPDTPSPASAESCTGHSAYNDRYLPAVRPILAEIGAEIIFHGKAWEGLNLFEGGEEWDEVMIVRYPSLETFKEMAGSGRYMSEAGVHRVAALGGMALMPMAAL
;
A
#
# COMPACT_ATOMS: atom_id res chain seq x y z
N MET A 1 15.80 -7.09 -18.22
CA MET A 1 15.43 -7.18 -17.55
C MET A 1 15.31 -7.27 -16.55
N SER A 2 15.13 -6.81 -16.33
CA SER A 2 15.28 -6.80 -15.16
C SER A 2 14.55 -7.64 -14.30
N THR A 3 14.87 -8.79 -14.25
CA THR A 3 14.24 -9.72 -13.37
C THR A 3 14.39 -9.36 -11.92
N SER A 4 15.43 -8.62 -11.56
CA SER A 4 15.62 -8.23 -10.16
C SER A 4 14.46 -7.38 -9.64
N THR A 5 13.89 -6.53 -10.47
CA THR A 5 12.77 -5.72 -10.03
C THR A 5 11.50 -6.53 -9.88
N LEU A 6 11.40 -7.65 -10.60
CA LEU A 6 10.24 -8.52 -10.52
C LEU A 6 10.24 -9.40 -9.28
N THR A 7 11.43 -9.64 -8.70
CA THR A 7 11.57 -10.53 -7.56
C THR A 7 11.75 -9.80 -6.24
N SER A 8 12.00 -8.49 -6.28
CA SER A 8 12.19 -7.72 -5.06
C SER A 8 10.88 -7.25 -4.48
N ASP A 9 10.68 -7.50 -3.20
CA ASP A 9 9.55 -6.92 -2.50
C ASP A 9 9.83 -5.44 -2.24
N PRO A 10 8.80 -4.59 -2.31
CA PRO A 10 8.96 -3.20 -1.91
C PRO A 10 9.38 -3.10 -0.45
N LYS A 11 10.35 -2.25 -0.17
CA LYS A 11 10.86 -2.08 1.18
C LYS A 11 10.74 -0.63 1.62
N LEU A 12 10.41 -0.46 2.89
CA LEU A 12 10.35 0.87 3.48
C LEU A 12 11.75 1.51 3.43
N ASN A 13 11.79 2.80 3.06
CA ASN A 13 13.02 3.57 3.08
C ASN A 13 13.17 4.20 4.46
N PRO A 14 14.10 3.73 5.31
CA PRO A 14 14.20 4.23 6.68
C PRO A 14 14.60 5.70 6.77
N ASN A 15 15.39 6.19 5.81
CA ASN A 15 15.78 7.61 5.81
C ASN A 15 14.59 8.49 5.52
N ALA A 16 13.78 8.13 4.54
CA ALA A 16 12.57 8.89 4.21
C ALA A 16 11.58 8.86 5.37
N PHE A 17 11.39 7.70 5.98
CA PHE A 17 10.47 7.57 7.11
C PHE A 17 10.96 8.37 8.31
N GLY A 18 12.26 8.36 8.58
CA GLY A 18 12.86 9.17 9.64
C GLY A 18 12.63 10.65 9.42
N THR A 19 12.83 11.13 8.20
CA THR A 19 12.58 12.53 7.85
C THR A 19 11.10 12.89 8.08
N LEU A 20 10.20 12.00 7.69
CA LEU A 20 8.78 12.22 7.91
C LEU A 20 8.46 12.37 9.39
N LEU A 21 8.99 11.47 10.23
CA LEU A 21 8.75 11.52 11.67
C LEU A 21 9.30 12.80 12.31
N GLU A 22 10.39 13.34 11.79
CA GLU A 22 11.00 14.55 12.33
C GLU A 22 10.31 15.83 11.88
N THR A 23 9.77 15.86 10.67
CA THR A 23 9.33 17.09 10.05
C THR A 23 7.83 17.29 9.94
N TYR A 24 7.04 16.20 9.93
CA TYR A 24 5.60 16.36 9.76
C TYR A 24 4.93 16.82 11.05
N PRO A 25 4.01 17.81 10.98
CA PRO A 25 3.32 18.30 12.18
C PRO A 25 2.51 17.20 12.85
N LYS A 26 2.65 17.09 14.18
CA LYS A 26 2.08 15.97 14.94
C LYS A 26 0.56 16.01 15.04
N ASP A 27 -0.02 17.19 14.95
CA ASP A 27 -1.46 17.38 15.18
C ASP A 27 -2.26 17.57 13.90
N LYS A 28 -1.64 17.28 12.75
CA LYS A 28 -2.33 17.44 11.47
C LYS A 28 -2.64 16.11 10.81
N PRO A 29 -3.77 16.03 10.11
CA PRO A 29 -4.06 14.85 9.30
C PRO A 29 -3.01 14.67 8.22
N ILE A 30 -2.79 13.42 7.83
CA ILE A 30 -1.84 13.11 6.77
C ILE A 30 -2.55 12.27 5.71
N HIS A 31 -2.24 12.57 4.46
CA HIS A 31 -2.81 11.86 3.32
C HIS A 31 -1.71 11.01 2.70
N MET A 32 -1.94 9.73 2.60
CA MET A 32 -1.00 8.81 1.98
C MET A 32 -1.44 8.50 0.56
N LEU A 33 -0.62 8.94 -0.40
CA LEU A 33 -0.84 8.62 -1.80
C LEU A 33 -0.17 7.29 -2.11
N ASN A 34 -0.97 6.32 -2.52
CA ASN A 34 -0.49 5.00 -2.92
C ASN A 34 -0.56 4.89 -4.42
N LEU A 35 0.57 4.67 -5.07
CA LEU A 35 0.63 4.31 -6.47
C LEU A 35 0.93 2.82 -6.52
N LEU A 36 0.12 2.05 -7.24
CA LEU A 36 0.13 0.60 -7.13
C LEU A 36 0.36 -0.05 -8.49
N ARG A 37 1.31 -1.00 -8.53
CA ARG A 37 1.52 -1.86 -9.69
C ARG A 37 1.41 -3.30 -9.22
N PHE A 38 0.46 -4.03 -9.78
CA PHE A 38 0.17 -5.39 -9.34
C PHE A 38 1.07 -6.41 -10.01
N ARG A 39 1.42 -7.46 -9.26
CA ARG A 39 2.04 -8.64 -9.85
C ARG A 39 1.01 -9.37 -10.70
N PRO A 40 1.43 -10.02 -11.80
CA PRO A 40 0.48 -10.87 -12.55
C PRO A 40 -0.14 -11.95 -11.68
N THR A 41 0.66 -12.56 -10.80
CA THR A 41 0.21 -13.54 -9.82
C THR A 41 0.71 -13.11 -8.46
N ALA A 42 -0.17 -13.11 -7.47
CA ALA A 42 0.20 -12.78 -6.10
C ALA A 42 1.23 -13.78 -5.57
N ILE A 43 2.21 -13.29 -4.81
CA ILE A 43 3.27 -14.13 -4.27
C ILE A 43 3.22 -14.09 -2.75
N TYR A 44 2.81 -15.19 -2.16
CA TYR A 44 2.87 -15.39 -0.71
C TYR A 44 4.11 -16.21 -0.40
N THR A 45 4.85 -15.82 0.62
CA THR A 45 6.11 -16.46 0.98
C THR A 45 6.01 -17.03 2.38
N PRO A 46 7.01 -17.81 2.84
CA PRO A 46 7.03 -18.27 4.23
C PRO A 46 7.00 -17.11 5.23
N ASP A 47 7.58 -15.96 4.87
CA ASP A 47 7.58 -14.78 5.73
C ASP A 47 6.27 -13.99 5.66
N THR A 48 5.51 -14.18 4.57
CA THR A 48 4.21 -13.55 4.38
C THR A 48 3.25 -14.62 3.88
N PRO A 49 2.86 -15.56 4.77
CA PRO A 49 2.06 -16.71 4.34
C PRO A 49 0.63 -16.32 3.99
N SER A 50 0.07 -17.02 3.02
CA SER A 50 -1.34 -16.85 2.73
C SER A 50 -2.17 -17.54 3.82
N PRO A 51 -3.40 -17.09 4.04
CA PRO A 51 -4.34 -17.86 4.86
C PRO A 51 -4.48 -19.27 4.32
N ALA A 52 -4.69 -20.23 5.19
CA ALA A 52 -4.76 -21.64 4.80
C ALA A 52 -5.80 -21.93 3.72
N SER A 53 -6.86 -21.12 3.66
CA SER A 53 -7.91 -21.27 2.67
C SER A 53 -7.68 -20.48 1.39
N ALA A 54 -6.59 -19.72 1.30
CA ALA A 54 -6.37 -18.86 0.15
C ALA A 54 -5.87 -19.64 -1.05
N GLU A 55 -6.50 -19.41 -2.18
CA GLU A 55 -6.08 -19.99 -3.44
C GLU A 55 -5.17 -19.02 -4.17
N SER A 56 -4.44 -19.54 -5.16
CA SER A 56 -3.65 -18.71 -6.03
C SER A 56 -4.54 -17.67 -6.72
N CYS A 57 -4.08 -16.45 -6.82
CA CYS A 57 -4.84 -15.40 -7.47
C CYS A 57 -3.89 -14.37 -8.08
N THR A 58 -4.47 -13.45 -8.85
CA THR A 58 -3.69 -12.34 -9.41
C THR A 58 -3.33 -11.34 -8.32
N GLY A 59 -2.33 -10.49 -8.60
CA GLY A 59 -2.01 -9.39 -7.70
C GLY A 59 -3.20 -8.46 -7.54
N HIS A 60 -3.91 -8.17 -8.63
CA HIS A 60 -5.12 -7.34 -8.58
C HIS A 60 -6.14 -7.92 -7.59
N SER A 61 -6.41 -9.22 -7.67
CA SER A 61 -7.37 -9.86 -6.76
C SER A 61 -6.87 -9.89 -5.32
N ALA A 62 -5.58 -10.15 -5.10
CA ALA A 62 -5.03 -10.13 -3.75
C ALA A 62 -5.24 -8.76 -3.10
N TYR A 63 -5.08 -7.68 -3.86
CA TYR A 63 -5.27 -6.34 -3.34
C TYR A 63 -6.74 -5.98 -3.16
N ASN A 64 -7.54 -6.15 -4.20
CA ASN A 64 -8.93 -5.69 -4.18
C ASN A 64 -9.89 -6.62 -3.44
N ASP A 65 -9.65 -7.93 -3.50
CA ASP A 65 -10.57 -8.91 -2.92
C ASP A 65 -10.13 -9.42 -1.55
N ARG A 66 -8.85 -9.25 -1.19
CA ARG A 66 -8.34 -9.72 0.10
C ARG A 66 -7.84 -8.58 0.97
N TYR A 67 -6.94 -7.74 0.45
CA TYR A 67 -6.39 -6.63 1.23
C TYR A 67 -7.46 -5.61 1.63
N LEU A 68 -8.20 -5.09 0.66
CA LEU A 68 -9.17 -4.04 0.94
C LEU A 68 -10.25 -4.47 1.94
N PRO A 69 -10.87 -5.65 1.79
CA PRO A 69 -11.86 -6.07 2.80
C PRO A 69 -11.24 -6.23 4.19
N ALA A 70 -9.97 -6.62 4.29
CA ALA A 70 -9.30 -6.80 5.57
C ALA A 70 -8.89 -5.47 6.20
N VAL A 71 -8.44 -4.49 5.39
CA VAL A 71 -7.95 -3.23 5.93
C VAL A 71 -9.07 -2.24 6.26
N ARG A 72 -10.21 -2.32 5.57
CA ARG A 72 -11.30 -1.35 5.80
C ARG A 72 -11.78 -1.29 7.25
N PRO A 73 -12.01 -2.41 7.95
CA PRO A 73 -12.40 -2.32 9.35
C PRO A 73 -11.31 -1.71 10.22
N ILE A 74 -10.05 -2.01 9.92
CA ILE A 74 -8.92 -1.45 10.67
C ILE A 74 -8.87 0.07 10.51
N LEU A 75 -9.05 0.55 9.27
CA LEU A 75 -9.06 1.99 9.00
C LEU A 75 -10.24 2.67 9.71
N ALA A 76 -11.41 2.05 9.70
CA ALA A 76 -12.59 2.61 10.36
C ALA A 76 -12.35 2.77 11.87
N GLU A 77 -11.71 1.80 12.51
CA GLU A 77 -11.47 1.85 13.95
C GLU A 77 -10.56 2.99 14.37
N ILE A 78 -9.65 3.40 13.52
CA ILE A 78 -8.68 4.45 13.84
C ILE A 78 -9.07 5.82 13.28
N GLY A 79 -10.26 5.92 12.69
CA GLY A 79 -10.74 7.18 12.10
C GLY A 79 -10.07 7.55 10.78
N ALA A 80 -9.45 6.59 10.11
CA ALA A 80 -8.90 6.82 8.78
C ALA A 80 -9.96 6.53 7.73
N GLU A 81 -9.78 7.11 6.54
CA GLU A 81 -10.73 6.89 5.47
C GLU A 81 -10.04 6.88 4.11
N ILE A 82 -10.54 6.04 3.22
CA ILE A 82 -10.10 6.03 1.83
C ILE A 82 -10.83 7.18 1.14
N ILE A 83 -10.08 8.20 0.75
CA ILE A 83 -10.64 9.40 0.11
C ILE A 83 -10.86 9.16 -1.37
N PHE A 84 -9.94 8.41 -2.00
CA PHE A 84 -10.03 8.13 -3.42
C PHE A 84 -9.39 6.78 -3.71
N HIS A 85 -10.02 6.01 -4.58
CA HIS A 85 -9.45 4.77 -5.11
C HIS A 85 -9.84 4.72 -6.58
N GLY A 86 -8.85 4.73 -7.46
CA GLY A 86 -9.09 4.80 -8.88
C GLY A 86 -8.17 3.89 -9.68
N LYS A 87 -8.65 3.50 -10.84
CA LYS A 87 -7.91 2.69 -11.78
C LYS A 87 -7.28 3.60 -12.82
N ALA A 88 -5.98 3.43 -13.07
CA ALA A 88 -5.33 4.12 -14.18
C ALA A 88 -5.97 3.64 -15.48
N TRP A 89 -6.37 4.59 -16.33
CA TRP A 89 -7.06 4.24 -17.55
C TRP A 89 -6.10 3.58 -18.54
N GLU A 90 -6.31 2.31 -18.82
CA GLU A 90 -5.46 1.51 -19.70
C GLU A 90 -3.97 1.55 -19.33
N GLY A 91 -3.65 1.86 -18.09
CA GLY A 91 -2.27 2.00 -17.62
C GLY A 91 -1.52 3.16 -18.24
N LEU A 92 -2.24 4.13 -18.84
CA LEU A 92 -1.60 5.20 -19.58
C LEU A 92 -0.89 6.22 -18.70
N ASN A 93 0.29 6.64 -19.15
CA ASN A 93 0.94 7.86 -18.67
C ASN A 93 1.05 8.76 -19.89
N LEU A 94 0.53 9.98 -19.77
CA LEU A 94 0.48 10.89 -20.93
C LEU A 94 1.81 11.52 -21.26
N PHE A 95 2.83 11.32 -20.41
CA PHE A 95 4.17 11.84 -20.68
C PHE A 95 5.14 10.68 -20.93
N GLU A 96 6.03 10.87 -21.90
CA GLU A 96 7.02 9.86 -22.22
C GLU A 96 8.00 9.68 -21.08
N GLY A 97 8.43 8.45 -20.87
CA GLY A 97 9.39 8.12 -19.83
C GLY A 97 8.83 8.04 -18.44
N GLY A 98 7.53 8.31 -18.26
CA GLY A 98 6.90 8.16 -16.96
C GLY A 98 6.60 6.71 -16.66
N GLU A 99 6.53 6.37 -15.37
CA GLU A 99 6.17 5.03 -14.97
C GLU A 99 4.68 4.77 -15.17
N GLU A 100 4.33 3.52 -15.40
CA GLU A 100 2.94 3.09 -15.54
C GLU A 100 2.47 2.49 -14.23
N TRP A 101 1.27 2.85 -13.82
CA TRP A 101 0.67 2.37 -12.58
C TRP A 101 -0.70 1.76 -12.89
N ASP A 102 -1.12 0.82 -12.07
CA ASP A 102 -2.41 0.15 -12.26
C ASP A 102 -3.53 0.86 -11.53
N GLU A 103 -3.29 1.22 -10.27
CA GLU A 103 -4.29 1.89 -9.44
C GLU A 103 -3.64 2.92 -8.54
N VAL A 104 -4.48 3.86 -8.10
CA VAL A 104 -4.10 4.92 -7.16
C VAL A 104 -5.08 4.88 -6.00
N MET A 105 -4.56 5.02 -4.77
CA MET A 105 -5.41 5.11 -3.60
C MET A 105 -4.88 6.19 -2.68
N ILE A 106 -5.79 7.05 -2.18
CA ILE A 106 -5.43 8.06 -1.20
C ILE A 106 -6.16 7.76 0.09
N VAL A 107 -5.40 7.58 1.17
CA VAL A 107 -5.96 7.32 2.50
C VAL A 107 -5.59 8.47 3.41
N ARG A 108 -6.61 9.02 4.09
CA ARG A 108 -6.42 10.08 5.07
C ARG A 108 -6.37 9.46 6.46
N TYR A 109 -5.33 9.76 7.21
CA TYR A 109 -5.21 9.36 8.61
C TYR A 109 -5.33 10.59 9.49
N PRO A 110 -5.93 10.46 10.70
CA PRO A 110 -6.07 11.61 11.61
C PRO A 110 -4.72 12.24 11.99
N SER A 111 -3.66 11.44 12.02
CA SER A 111 -2.31 11.92 12.33
C SER A 111 -1.28 10.92 11.82
N LEU A 112 -0.03 11.38 11.74
CA LEU A 112 1.08 10.50 11.41
C LEU A 112 1.24 9.39 12.47
N GLU A 113 1.02 9.73 13.74
CA GLU A 113 1.13 8.75 14.82
C GLU A 113 0.12 7.62 14.65
N THR A 114 -1.11 7.96 14.27
CA THR A 114 -2.15 6.96 14.00
C THR A 114 -1.74 6.02 12.87
N PHE A 115 -1.20 6.59 11.79
CA PHE A 115 -0.70 5.77 10.68
C PHE A 115 0.42 4.84 11.14
N LYS A 116 1.38 5.38 11.87
CA LYS A 116 2.54 4.63 12.33
C LYS A 116 2.12 3.46 13.24
N GLU A 117 1.22 3.71 14.17
CA GLU A 117 0.73 2.67 15.07
C GLU A 117 0.00 1.57 14.30
N MET A 118 -0.86 1.94 13.36
CA MET A 118 -1.60 0.97 12.57
C MET A 118 -0.67 0.14 11.69
N ALA A 119 0.20 0.80 10.94
CA ALA A 119 1.10 0.12 10.00
C ALA A 119 2.11 -0.78 10.72
N GLY A 120 2.48 -0.43 11.95
CA GLY A 120 3.40 -1.23 12.74
C GLY A 120 2.74 -2.30 13.59
N SER A 121 1.41 -2.40 13.55
CA SER A 121 0.72 -3.37 14.40
C SER A 121 0.79 -4.77 13.80
N GLY A 122 0.88 -5.78 14.68
CA GLY A 122 0.84 -7.16 14.25
C GLY A 122 -0.49 -7.52 13.61
N ARG A 123 -1.57 -6.92 14.08
CA ARG A 123 -2.90 -7.15 13.52
C ARG A 123 -2.97 -6.72 12.05
N TYR A 124 -2.48 -5.51 11.75
CA TYR A 124 -2.49 -5.03 10.37
C TYR A 124 -1.71 -5.98 9.47
N MET A 125 -0.48 -6.34 9.87
CA MET A 125 0.37 -7.18 9.03
C MET A 125 -0.25 -8.56 8.81
N SER A 126 -0.77 -9.19 9.87
CA SER A 126 -1.30 -10.54 9.74
C SER A 126 -2.65 -10.61 9.02
N GLU A 127 -3.52 -9.60 9.20
CA GLU A 127 -4.85 -9.63 8.62
C GLU A 127 -4.92 -8.97 7.23
N ALA A 128 -4.12 -7.96 7.00
CA ALA A 128 -4.21 -7.17 5.77
C ALA A 128 -2.88 -7.08 5.03
N GLY A 129 -1.84 -6.61 5.69
CA GLY A 129 -0.57 -6.31 5.05
C GLY A 129 0.03 -7.47 4.27
N VAL A 130 -0.18 -8.69 4.71
CA VAL A 130 0.30 -9.88 4.02
C VAL A 130 -0.24 -9.94 2.58
N HIS A 131 -1.48 -9.52 2.38
CA HIS A 131 -2.09 -9.51 1.04
C HIS A 131 -1.55 -8.38 0.18
N ARG A 132 -1.27 -7.24 0.80
CA ARG A 132 -0.69 -6.10 0.09
C ARG A 132 0.71 -6.43 -0.42
N VAL A 133 1.53 -7.03 0.42
CA VAL A 133 2.88 -7.46 0.03
C VAL A 133 2.81 -8.49 -1.10
N ALA A 134 1.89 -9.45 -0.99
CA ALA A 134 1.74 -10.48 -2.02
C ALA A 134 1.28 -9.90 -3.35
N ALA A 135 0.50 -8.83 -3.33
CA ALA A 135 -0.14 -8.25 -4.50
C ALA A 135 0.79 -7.37 -5.34
N LEU A 136 1.73 -6.66 -4.70
CA LEU A 136 2.41 -5.55 -5.34
C LEU A 136 3.79 -5.90 -5.86
N GLY A 137 4.01 -5.60 -7.14
CA GLY A 137 5.33 -5.68 -7.76
C GLY A 137 6.03 -4.33 -7.79
N GLY A 138 5.29 -3.25 -7.59
CA GLY A 138 5.85 -1.92 -7.50
C GLY A 138 4.88 -1.03 -6.76
N MET A 139 5.41 -0.02 -6.07
CA MET A 139 4.58 0.91 -5.34
C MET A 139 5.32 2.20 -5.06
N ALA A 140 4.55 3.25 -4.86
CA ALA A 140 5.03 4.46 -4.22
C ALA A 140 4.04 4.79 -3.12
N LEU A 141 4.56 5.21 -1.98
CA LEU A 141 3.75 5.63 -0.84
C LEU A 141 4.26 7.00 -0.45
N MET A 142 3.51 8.03 -0.84
CA MET A 142 3.93 9.42 -0.63
C MET A 142 3.08 10.10 0.42
N PRO A 143 3.70 10.53 1.53
CA PRO A 143 2.96 11.30 2.52
C PRO A 143 2.71 12.72 2.00
N MET A 144 1.50 13.21 2.21
CA MET A 144 1.10 14.53 1.74
C MET A 144 0.38 15.30 2.84
N ALA A 145 0.65 16.58 2.90
CA ALA A 145 -0.12 17.50 3.71
C ALA A 145 -1.12 18.21 2.81
N ALA A 146 -2.36 18.34 3.27
CA ALA A 146 -3.34 19.14 2.53
C ALA A 146 -2.93 20.61 2.55
N LEU A 147 -3.09 21.29 1.42
CA LEU A 147 -2.76 22.72 1.30
C LEU A 147 -3.97 23.59 1.58
#